data_e39ce8e7cea22628557515809fae2270
#
_entry.id   e39ce8e7cea22628557515809fae2270
#
_cell.length_a   1.000
_cell.length_b   1.000
_cell.length_c   1.000
_cell.angle_alpha   90.00
_cell.angle_beta   90.00
_cell.angle_gamma   90.00
#
_symmetry.space_group_name_H-M   'P 1'
#
loop_
_entity.id
_entity.type
_entity.pdbx_description
1 polymer ?
#
loop_
_entity_poly.entity_id
_entity_poly.type
_entity_poly.pdbx_seq_one_letter_code
_entity_poly.pdbx_strand_id
1 'polypeptide(L)'
;TAKYTILHECCLKDLSNFEYPLVVKPVDCNSSKGVKKVEDEESLRSSLNNAVNYSRTHTAIVEEFICGDEISADFYIENSKAKYLCATKSVKRKNTNSFTIVQSVYPVVNYEEEVQLTQIAQKITDAFHLQNTPLLVQLLHRQNDFLVVEFSARMGGGSKYRLIETLSGVNIMSKYVDLILGHSPSVSPSKQVNYAVVNYVYSKPGILKQVDGLDSLKNKSVIDDFFYYKTAGMQIDKAETSGDRVIGYLVTADTQDELLYKTRYADSNICVFDMNGFDIMLHGLV
;
A
#
# COMPACT_ATOMS: atom_id res chain seq x y z
N THR A 1 -13.45 -10.22 -8.07
CA THR A 1 -12.80 -10.54 -6.80
C THR A 1 -12.42 -12.00 -6.77
N ALA A 2 -11.57 -12.42 -5.84
CA ALA A 2 -11.38 -13.83 -5.52
C ALA A 2 -12.71 -14.43 -5.02
N LYS A 3 -12.86 -15.74 -5.07
CA LYS A 3 -13.96 -16.45 -4.41
C LYS A 3 -13.81 -16.28 -2.90
N TYR A 4 -14.87 -15.93 -2.20
CA TYR A 4 -14.81 -15.63 -0.77
C TYR A 4 -16.05 -16.09 -0.03
N THR A 5 -15.94 -16.21 1.30
CA THR A 5 -17.07 -16.33 2.23
C THR A 5 -16.81 -15.48 3.47
N ILE A 6 -17.90 -15.05 4.10
CA ILE A 6 -17.86 -14.25 5.34
C ILE A 6 -18.32 -15.14 6.49
N LEU A 7 -17.56 -15.17 7.56
CA LEU A 7 -17.79 -16.01 8.73
C LEU A 7 -17.86 -15.15 9.99
N HIS A 8 -18.90 -15.39 10.79
CA HIS A 8 -19.07 -14.76 12.12
C HIS A 8 -18.52 -15.64 13.25
N GLU A 9 -18.32 -16.93 12.98
CA GLU A 9 -17.80 -17.93 13.93
C GLU A 9 -16.88 -18.91 13.18
N CYS A 10 -16.16 -19.75 13.92
CA CYS A 10 -15.28 -20.76 13.34
C CYS A 10 -16.03 -21.95 12.74
N CYS A 11 -17.03 -21.71 11.92
CA CYS A 11 -17.79 -22.76 11.24
C CYS A 11 -17.12 -23.14 9.91
N LEU A 12 -16.36 -24.24 9.88
CA LEU A 12 -15.64 -24.68 8.66
C LEU A 12 -16.51 -25.35 7.61
N LYS A 13 -17.78 -25.66 7.91
CA LYS A 13 -18.69 -26.32 6.96
C LYS A 13 -18.90 -25.48 5.70
N ASP A 14 -18.86 -24.16 5.83
CA ASP A 14 -19.04 -23.22 4.72
C ASP A 14 -17.82 -23.15 3.80
N LEU A 15 -16.73 -23.83 4.13
CA LEU A 15 -15.47 -23.83 3.38
C LEU A 15 -15.24 -25.12 2.57
N SER A 16 -16.20 -26.03 2.54
CA SER A 16 -16.09 -27.33 1.83
C SER A 16 -15.77 -27.20 0.33
N ASN A 17 -16.07 -26.06 -0.28
CA ASN A 17 -15.86 -25.80 -1.70
C ASN A 17 -14.61 -24.92 -1.96
N PHE A 18 -13.75 -24.69 -0.96
CA PHE A 18 -12.54 -23.88 -1.08
C PHE A 18 -11.31 -24.79 -1.14
N GLU A 19 -10.35 -24.41 -1.98
CA GLU A 19 -9.07 -25.11 -2.11
C GLU A 19 -7.94 -24.27 -1.52
N TYR A 20 -7.00 -24.93 -0.82
CA TYR A 20 -5.81 -24.27 -0.28
C TYR A 20 -4.81 -23.91 -1.39
N PRO A 21 -4.01 -22.85 -1.22
CA PRO A 21 -3.96 -21.97 -0.04
C PRO A 21 -5.12 -20.95 0.00
N LEU A 22 -5.49 -20.54 1.22
CA LEU A 22 -6.52 -19.53 1.46
C LEU A 22 -5.93 -18.27 2.13
N VAL A 23 -6.66 -17.18 2.09
CA VAL A 23 -6.38 -15.96 2.87
C VAL A 23 -7.49 -15.75 3.88
N VAL A 24 -7.11 -15.55 5.13
CA VAL A 24 -8.02 -15.20 6.23
C VAL A 24 -7.73 -13.78 6.68
N LYS A 25 -8.75 -12.96 6.82
CA LYS A 25 -8.61 -11.57 7.27
C LYS A 25 -9.83 -11.09 8.06
N PRO A 26 -9.65 -10.19 9.07
CA PRO A 26 -10.77 -9.47 9.67
C PRO A 26 -11.45 -8.59 8.62
N VAL A 27 -12.76 -8.41 8.70
CA VAL A 27 -13.49 -7.58 7.69
C VAL A 27 -13.30 -6.08 7.88
N ASP A 28 -12.88 -5.62 9.05
CA ASP A 28 -12.87 -4.20 9.45
C ASP A 28 -11.52 -3.72 10.02
N CYS A 29 -10.43 -4.42 9.70
CA CYS A 29 -9.07 -4.03 10.05
C CYS A 29 -8.33 -3.42 8.85
N ASN A 30 -7.32 -2.60 9.17
CA ASN A 30 -6.45 -1.96 8.18
C ASN A 30 -4.98 -2.44 8.34
N SER A 31 -4.10 -2.02 7.41
CA SER A 31 -2.65 -2.23 7.47
C SER A 31 -2.24 -3.70 7.55
N SER A 32 -3.02 -4.60 6.95
CA SER A 32 -2.82 -6.06 6.95
C SER A 32 -2.84 -6.71 8.34
N LYS A 33 -3.41 -6.04 9.35
CA LYS A 33 -3.56 -6.61 10.70
C LYS A 33 -4.48 -7.82 10.65
N GLY A 34 -4.01 -8.95 11.19
CA GLY A 34 -4.77 -10.20 11.25
C GLY A 34 -4.90 -10.93 9.90
N VAL A 35 -4.30 -10.43 8.81
CA VAL A 35 -4.29 -11.10 7.51
C VAL A 35 -3.25 -12.21 7.51
N LYS A 36 -3.67 -13.42 7.14
CA LYS A 36 -2.81 -14.61 7.06
C LYS A 36 -3.13 -15.42 5.81
N LYS A 37 -2.07 -15.88 5.14
CA LYS A 37 -2.13 -16.97 4.17
C LYS A 37 -2.06 -18.29 4.94
N VAL A 38 -2.92 -19.22 4.62
CA VAL A 38 -3.03 -20.53 5.28
C VAL A 38 -2.98 -21.64 4.23
N GLU A 39 -2.26 -22.70 4.56
CA GLU A 39 -1.98 -23.82 3.63
C GLU A 39 -2.77 -25.09 3.99
N ASP A 40 -3.39 -25.14 5.16
CA ASP A 40 -4.09 -26.30 5.70
C ASP A 40 -5.19 -25.91 6.70
N GLU A 41 -5.96 -26.91 7.15
CA GLU A 41 -7.08 -26.71 8.07
C GLU A 41 -6.63 -26.27 9.46
N GLU A 42 -5.47 -26.72 9.96
CA GLU A 42 -4.98 -26.35 11.29
C GLU A 42 -4.61 -24.85 11.34
N SER A 43 -3.83 -24.40 10.36
CA SER A 43 -3.49 -22.98 10.21
C SER A 43 -4.71 -22.12 9.94
N LEU A 44 -5.70 -22.63 9.20
CA LEU A 44 -6.97 -21.96 8.96
C LEU A 44 -7.74 -21.73 10.27
N ARG A 45 -7.92 -22.75 11.11
CA ARG A 45 -8.64 -22.65 12.40
C ARG A 45 -8.00 -21.60 13.31
N SER A 46 -6.68 -21.65 13.47
CA SER A 46 -5.93 -20.69 14.28
C SER A 46 -6.06 -19.27 13.74
N SER A 47 -5.92 -19.09 12.43
CA SER A 47 -5.99 -17.78 11.78
C SER A 47 -7.40 -17.20 11.80
N LEU A 48 -8.43 -18.05 11.66
CA LEU A 48 -9.82 -17.62 11.72
C LEU A 48 -10.20 -17.11 13.12
N ASN A 49 -9.80 -17.83 14.19
CA ASN A 49 -9.97 -17.36 15.56
C ASN A 49 -9.31 -15.99 15.78
N ASN A 50 -8.08 -15.82 15.30
CA ASN A 50 -7.37 -14.56 15.41
C ASN A 50 -8.10 -13.44 14.63
N ALA A 51 -8.53 -13.69 13.40
CA ALA A 51 -9.21 -12.70 12.58
C ALA A 51 -10.54 -12.25 13.19
N VAL A 52 -11.35 -13.18 13.71
CA VAL A 52 -12.60 -12.88 14.41
C VAL A 52 -12.35 -12.05 15.67
N ASN A 53 -11.30 -12.36 16.45
CA ASN A 53 -10.94 -11.60 17.64
C ASN A 53 -10.39 -10.19 17.32
N TYR A 54 -9.72 -10.00 16.18
CA TYR A 54 -9.26 -8.69 15.74
C TYR A 54 -10.40 -7.81 15.21
N SER A 55 -11.44 -8.42 14.65
CA SER A 55 -12.58 -7.69 14.08
C SER A 55 -13.47 -7.13 15.20
N ARG A 56 -13.84 -5.85 15.06
CA ARG A 56 -14.79 -5.18 15.97
C ARG A 56 -16.21 -5.75 15.84
N THR A 57 -16.53 -6.33 14.70
CA THR A 57 -17.81 -6.99 14.42
C THR A 57 -17.76 -8.50 14.61
N HIS A 58 -16.61 -9.03 15.10
CA HIS A 58 -16.36 -10.46 15.24
C HIS A 58 -16.61 -11.23 13.94
N THR A 59 -16.15 -10.66 12.83
CA THR A 59 -16.39 -11.18 11.50
C THR A 59 -15.06 -11.33 10.76
N ALA A 60 -14.87 -12.46 10.10
CA ALA A 60 -13.74 -12.72 9.23
C ALA A 60 -14.19 -13.00 7.81
N ILE A 61 -13.35 -12.71 6.83
CA ILE A 61 -13.48 -13.13 5.45
C ILE A 61 -12.40 -14.16 5.13
N VAL A 62 -12.80 -15.24 4.46
CA VAL A 62 -11.90 -16.27 3.93
C VAL A 62 -12.01 -16.22 2.41
N GLU A 63 -10.86 -16.12 1.73
CA GLU A 63 -10.76 -15.98 0.28
C GLU A 63 -9.79 -17.02 -0.27
N GLU A 64 -9.98 -17.45 -1.52
CA GLU A 64 -8.95 -18.16 -2.27
C GLU A 64 -7.71 -17.28 -2.41
N PHE A 65 -6.54 -17.86 -2.16
CA PHE A 65 -5.28 -17.14 -2.38
C PHE A 65 -5.01 -17.02 -3.87
N ILE A 66 -4.98 -15.81 -4.37
CA ILE A 66 -4.63 -15.52 -5.76
C ILE A 66 -3.16 -15.10 -5.84
N CYS A 67 -2.36 -15.85 -6.60
CA CYS A 67 -1.00 -15.44 -6.93
C CYS A 67 -1.05 -14.34 -7.99
N GLY A 68 -0.49 -13.18 -7.69
CA GLY A 68 -0.46 -12.02 -8.58
C GLY A 68 0.26 -10.84 -7.94
N ASP A 69 0.52 -9.82 -8.74
CA ASP A 69 1.09 -8.57 -8.25
C ASP A 69 0.01 -7.72 -7.57
N GLU A 70 0.29 -7.24 -6.38
CA GLU A 70 -0.62 -6.33 -5.70
C GLU A 70 -0.45 -4.91 -6.26
N ILE A 71 -1.52 -4.41 -6.87
CA ILE A 71 -1.61 -3.08 -7.47
C ILE A 71 -2.45 -2.19 -6.58
N SER A 72 -1.98 -0.97 -6.38
CA SER A 72 -2.72 0.11 -5.74
C SER A 72 -2.96 1.18 -6.79
N ALA A 73 -4.20 1.32 -7.25
CA ALA A 73 -4.62 2.31 -8.23
C ALA A 73 -5.39 3.46 -7.55
N ASP A 74 -4.97 4.67 -7.83
CA ASP A 74 -5.53 5.89 -7.25
C ASP A 74 -6.27 6.69 -8.33
N PHE A 75 -7.50 7.13 -7.99
CA PHE A 75 -8.39 7.88 -8.87
C PHE A 75 -8.93 9.12 -8.14
N TYR A 76 -9.43 10.06 -8.92
CA TYR A 76 -10.35 11.08 -8.43
C TYR A 76 -11.68 10.94 -9.18
N ILE A 77 -12.77 10.84 -8.41
CA ILE A 77 -14.11 10.85 -8.98
C ILE A 77 -14.54 12.30 -9.07
N GLU A 78 -14.83 12.76 -10.27
CA GLU A 78 -15.29 14.12 -10.56
C GLU A 78 -16.66 14.05 -11.26
N ASN A 79 -17.69 14.56 -10.62
CA ASN A 79 -19.06 14.52 -11.15
C ASN A 79 -19.48 13.09 -11.59
N SER A 80 -19.23 12.10 -10.74
CA SER A 80 -19.47 10.67 -10.99
C SER A 80 -18.70 10.08 -12.17
N LYS A 81 -17.56 10.68 -12.54
CA LYS A 81 -16.63 10.16 -13.55
C LYS A 81 -15.29 9.84 -12.93
N ALA A 82 -14.81 8.62 -13.13
CA ALA A 82 -13.51 8.20 -12.66
C ALA A 82 -12.40 8.77 -13.54
N LYS A 83 -11.48 9.51 -12.92
CA LYS A 83 -10.25 10.02 -13.53
C LYS A 83 -9.05 9.28 -12.93
N TYR A 84 -8.33 8.55 -13.77
CA TYR A 84 -7.11 7.84 -13.36
C TYR A 84 -6.02 8.83 -12.97
N LEU A 85 -5.36 8.59 -11.85
CA LEU A 85 -4.22 9.38 -11.38
C LEU A 85 -2.92 8.60 -11.54
N CYS A 86 -2.85 7.41 -10.94
CA CYS A 86 -1.70 6.53 -11.08
C CYS A 86 -2.03 5.11 -10.57
N ALA A 87 -1.18 4.15 -10.93
CA ALA A 87 -1.14 2.82 -10.30
C ALA A 87 0.29 2.47 -9.92
N THR A 88 0.45 1.81 -8.78
CA THR A 88 1.74 1.37 -8.27
C THR A 88 1.68 -0.07 -7.80
N LYS A 89 2.78 -0.81 -7.96
CA LYS A 89 2.96 -2.15 -7.42
C LYS A 89 3.43 -2.06 -5.98
N SER A 90 2.76 -2.81 -5.10
CA SER A 90 3.17 -3.02 -3.72
C SER A 90 4.19 -4.15 -3.64
N VAL A 91 5.47 -3.82 -3.44
CA VAL A 91 6.51 -4.85 -3.21
C VAL A 91 6.50 -5.22 -1.74
N LYS A 92 6.36 -6.51 -1.46
CA LYS A 92 6.32 -7.06 -0.10
C LYS A 92 7.70 -7.54 0.34
N ARG A 93 7.92 -7.53 1.65
CA ARG A 93 9.13 -8.08 2.26
C ARG A 93 9.25 -9.57 1.93
N LYS A 94 10.40 -9.97 1.37
CA LYS A 94 10.69 -11.37 1.03
C LYS A 94 10.98 -12.20 2.28
N ASN A 95 10.81 -13.54 2.15
CA ASN A 95 11.14 -14.52 3.19
C ASN A 95 10.41 -14.31 4.54
N THR A 96 9.21 -13.75 4.49
CA THR A 96 8.33 -13.62 5.66
C THR A 96 6.91 -14.00 5.26
N ASN A 97 6.12 -14.49 6.22
CA ASN A 97 4.67 -14.70 6.04
C ASN A 97 3.88 -13.40 6.24
N SER A 98 4.57 -12.26 6.29
CA SER A 98 4.00 -10.94 6.48
C SER A 98 3.67 -10.28 5.14
N PHE A 99 2.55 -9.58 5.07
CA PHE A 99 2.17 -8.74 3.94
C PHE A 99 2.76 -7.31 4.03
N THR A 100 3.86 -7.14 4.76
CA THR A 100 4.54 -5.84 4.95
C THR A 100 5.06 -5.31 3.62
N ILE A 101 4.57 -4.13 3.23
CA ILE A 101 4.97 -3.46 1.98
C ILE A 101 6.25 -2.68 2.23
N VAL A 102 7.28 -2.96 1.45
CA VAL A 102 8.60 -2.29 1.52
C VAL A 102 8.79 -1.25 0.41
N GLN A 103 8.05 -1.35 -0.70
CA GLN A 103 8.08 -0.37 -1.78
C GLN A 103 6.72 -0.18 -2.43
N SER A 104 6.50 1.02 -3.00
CA SER A 104 5.47 1.30 -4.01
C SER A 104 6.16 1.74 -5.29
N VAL A 105 6.09 0.93 -6.35
CA VAL A 105 6.89 1.09 -7.59
C VAL A 105 6.00 1.51 -8.76
N TYR A 106 6.49 2.45 -9.58
CA TYR A 106 5.89 2.94 -10.81
C TYR A 106 6.94 2.95 -11.94
N PRO A 107 6.59 2.66 -13.22
CA PRO A 107 5.28 2.22 -13.71
C PRO A 107 5.02 0.74 -13.47
N VAL A 108 3.75 0.33 -13.54
CA VAL A 108 3.35 -1.06 -13.32
C VAL A 108 2.28 -1.52 -14.30
N VAL A 109 1.64 -0.61 -15.00
CA VAL A 109 0.60 -0.87 -16.00
C VAL A 109 0.91 -0.11 -17.29
N ASN A 110 0.47 -0.68 -18.41
CA ASN A 110 0.48 -0.04 -19.72
C ASN A 110 -0.83 0.76 -19.94
N TYR A 111 -0.95 1.43 -21.09
CA TYR A 111 -2.12 2.24 -21.40
C TYR A 111 -3.44 1.45 -21.46
N GLU A 112 -3.42 0.23 -22.02
CA GLU A 112 -4.63 -0.60 -22.11
C GLU A 112 -5.10 -1.05 -20.71
N GLU A 113 -4.15 -1.34 -19.82
CA GLU A 113 -4.40 -1.68 -18.42
C GLU A 113 -4.91 -0.47 -17.62
N GLU A 114 -4.41 0.75 -17.89
CA GLU A 114 -4.98 1.98 -17.31
C GLU A 114 -6.45 2.18 -17.68
N VAL A 115 -6.81 1.89 -18.93
CA VAL A 115 -8.21 1.93 -19.39
C VAL A 115 -9.05 0.89 -18.63
N GLN A 116 -8.56 -0.34 -18.46
CA GLN A 116 -9.26 -1.39 -17.69
C GLN A 116 -9.45 -0.99 -16.23
N LEU A 117 -8.40 -0.45 -15.58
CA LEU A 117 -8.47 0.06 -14.21
C LEU A 117 -9.49 1.19 -14.07
N THR A 118 -9.54 2.09 -15.05
CA THR A 118 -10.52 3.19 -15.08
C THR A 118 -11.95 2.67 -15.21
N GLN A 119 -12.17 1.64 -16.03
CA GLN A 119 -13.48 0.98 -16.15
C GLN A 119 -13.91 0.30 -14.84
N ILE A 120 -12.98 -0.33 -14.12
CA ILE A 120 -13.24 -0.91 -12.79
C ILE A 120 -13.63 0.19 -11.80
N ALA A 121 -12.87 1.29 -11.74
CA ALA A 121 -13.18 2.43 -10.90
C ALA A 121 -14.52 3.06 -11.24
N GLN A 122 -14.90 3.15 -12.54
CA GLN A 122 -16.20 3.66 -12.96
C GLN A 122 -17.34 2.74 -12.50
N LYS A 123 -17.19 1.41 -12.61
CA LYS A 123 -18.20 0.46 -12.10
C LYS A 123 -18.41 0.59 -10.59
N ILE A 124 -17.32 0.79 -9.82
CA ILE A 124 -17.42 1.06 -8.38
C ILE A 124 -18.14 2.39 -8.13
N THR A 125 -17.77 3.43 -8.87
CA THR A 125 -18.40 4.76 -8.80
C THR A 125 -19.89 4.70 -9.02
N ASP A 126 -20.34 3.99 -10.07
CA ASP A 126 -21.75 3.85 -10.42
C ASP A 126 -22.52 3.04 -9.35
N ALA A 127 -21.93 1.92 -8.90
CA ALA A 127 -22.57 1.02 -7.92
C ALA A 127 -22.75 1.67 -6.54
N PHE A 128 -21.81 2.55 -6.14
CA PHE A 128 -21.82 3.23 -4.83
C PHE A 128 -22.25 4.70 -4.91
N HIS A 129 -22.69 5.17 -6.09
CA HIS A 129 -23.16 6.54 -6.34
C HIS A 129 -22.15 7.60 -5.90
N LEU A 130 -20.84 7.35 -6.13
CA LEU A 130 -19.81 8.29 -5.78
C LEU A 130 -19.86 9.51 -6.72
N GLN A 131 -19.71 10.72 -6.15
CA GLN A 131 -19.81 11.96 -6.94
C GLN A 131 -18.46 12.67 -7.06
N ASN A 132 -17.96 13.23 -5.96
CA ASN A 132 -16.70 13.95 -5.91
C ASN A 132 -15.91 13.42 -4.73
N THR A 133 -14.85 12.64 -4.98
CA THR A 133 -14.04 12.03 -3.93
C THR A 133 -12.77 11.40 -4.51
N PRO A 134 -11.65 11.37 -3.77
CA PRO A 134 -10.59 10.44 -4.07
C PRO A 134 -11.08 9.00 -3.96
N LEU A 135 -10.58 8.11 -4.81
CA LEU A 135 -10.88 6.68 -4.75
C LEU A 135 -9.58 5.88 -4.85
N LEU A 136 -9.31 5.08 -3.85
CA LEU A 136 -8.27 4.06 -3.84
C LEU A 136 -8.90 2.71 -4.17
N VAL A 137 -8.30 1.97 -5.13
CA VAL A 137 -8.66 0.58 -5.43
C VAL A 137 -7.40 -0.27 -5.30
N GLN A 138 -7.46 -1.31 -4.48
CA GLN A 138 -6.40 -2.31 -4.37
C GLN A 138 -6.82 -3.57 -5.12
N LEU A 139 -5.92 -4.08 -5.97
CA LEU A 139 -6.19 -5.17 -6.89
C LEU A 139 -5.04 -6.17 -6.89
N LEU A 140 -5.34 -7.39 -7.27
CA LEU A 140 -4.34 -8.36 -7.70
C LEU A 140 -4.33 -8.40 -9.23
N HIS A 141 -3.16 -8.19 -9.82
CA HIS A 141 -2.91 -8.31 -11.25
C HIS A 141 -2.32 -9.69 -11.54
N ARG A 142 -3.07 -10.49 -12.27
CA ARG A 142 -2.69 -11.84 -12.68
C ARG A 142 -2.91 -12.00 -14.18
N GLN A 143 -1.84 -12.21 -14.92
CA GLN A 143 -1.89 -12.27 -16.40
C GLN A 143 -2.47 -10.97 -16.97
N ASN A 144 -3.67 -10.98 -17.52
CA ASN A 144 -4.36 -9.82 -18.08
C ASN A 144 -5.59 -9.40 -17.24
N ASP A 145 -5.76 -9.98 -16.05
CA ASP A 145 -6.94 -9.76 -15.21
C ASP A 145 -6.60 -8.94 -13.95
N PHE A 146 -7.48 -8.02 -13.61
CA PHE A 146 -7.47 -7.28 -12.36
C PHE A 146 -8.59 -7.76 -11.44
N LEU A 147 -8.21 -8.29 -10.28
CA LEU A 147 -9.14 -8.79 -9.26
C LEU A 147 -9.17 -7.79 -8.09
N VAL A 148 -10.31 -7.13 -7.89
CA VAL A 148 -10.45 -6.17 -6.78
C VAL A 148 -10.38 -6.90 -5.45
N VAL A 149 -9.46 -6.44 -4.59
CA VAL A 149 -9.29 -6.88 -3.19
C VAL A 149 -10.10 -6.02 -2.25
N GLU A 150 -9.92 -4.69 -2.37
CA GLU A 150 -10.66 -3.70 -1.60
C GLU A 150 -10.68 -2.36 -2.32
N PHE A 151 -11.60 -1.48 -1.94
CA PHE A 151 -11.58 -0.09 -2.34
C PHE A 151 -12.00 0.82 -1.18
N SER A 152 -11.65 2.09 -1.31
CA SER A 152 -12.04 3.10 -0.31
C SER A 152 -12.19 4.46 -0.97
N ALA A 153 -13.29 5.16 -0.67
CA ALA A 153 -13.54 6.52 -1.16
C ALA A 153 -12.69 7.55 -0.37
N ARG A 154 -11.38 7.40 -0.44
CA ARG A 154 -10.35 8.25 0.18
C ARG A 154 -9.01 8.07 -0.52
N MET A 155 -8.05 8.93 -0.22
CA MET A 155 -6.64 8.73 -0.59
C MET A 155 -6.03 7.49 0.09
N GLY A 156 -5.06 6.87 -0.58
CA GLY A 156 -4.19 5.87 0.02
C GLY A 156 -3.36 6.44 1.18
N GLY A 157 -3.05 5.57 2.17
CA GLY A 157 -2.14 5.90 3.27
C GLY A 157 -0.66 5.84 2.85
N GLY A 158 0.26 6.03 3.83
CA GLY A 158 1.69 5.85 3.61
C GLY A 158 2.33 6.85 2.67
N SER A 159 1.96 8.14 2.77
CA SER A 159 2.50 9.24 1.95
C SER A 159 2.16 9.13 0.44
N LYS A 160 1.14 8.34 0.09
CA LYS A 160 0.65 8.18 -1.28
C LYS A 160 0.30 9.52 -1.94
N TYR A 161 -0.17 10.50 -1.19
CA TYR A 161 -0.53 11.82 -1.73
C TYR A 161 0.65 12.51 -2.44
N ARG A 162 1.89 12.33 -1.95
CA ARG A 162 3.10 12.84 -2.60
C ARG A 162 3.40 12.08 -3.89
N LEU A 163 3.28 10.75 -3.84
CA LEU A 163 3.50 9.93 -5.02
C LEU A 163 2.47 10.24 -6.11
N ILE A 164 1.18 10.41 -5.77
CA ILE A 164 0.13 10.80 -6.71
C ILE A 164 0.48 12.15 -7.36
N GLU A 165 0.87 13.16 -6.58
CA GLU A 165 1.27 14.47 -7.10
C GLU A 165 2.47 14.35 -8.05
N THR A 166 3.50 13.59 -7.64
CA THR A 166 4.70 13.35 -8.45
C THR A 166 4.40 12.65 -9.78
N LEU A 167 3.45 11.69 -9.78
CA LEU A 167 3.13 10.89 -10.97
C LEU A 167 2.14 11.58 -11.90
N SER A 168 1.13 12.25 -11.37
CA SER A 168 -0.01 12.78 -12.11
C SER A 168 -0.07 14.31 -12.20
N GLY A 169 0.77 15.04 -11.46
CA GLY A 169 0.70 16.49 -11.33
C GLY A 169 -0.49 16.97 -10.49
N VAL A 170 -1.29 16.05 -9.92
CA VAL A 170 -2.48 16.42 -9.14
C VAL A 170 -2.15 16.41 -7.64
N ASN A 171 -2.18 17.59 -7.03
CA ASN A 171 -2.10 17.70 -5.56
C ASN A 171 -3.43 17.23 -4.94
N ILE A 172 -3.55 15.91 -4.76
CA ILE A 172 -4.78 15.26 -4.29
C ILE A 172 -5.16 15.72 -2.87
N MET A 173 -4.17 16.09 -2.03
CA MET A 173 -4.41 16.60 -0.69
C MET A 173 -5.13 17.94 -0.73
N SER A 174 -4.66 18.88 -1.55
CA SER A 174 -5.33 20.17 -1.76
C SER A 174 -6.76 19.98 -2.27
N LYS A 175 -6.95 19.08 -3.26
CA LYS A 175 -8.28 18.77 -3.80
C LYS A 175 -9.22 18.18 -2.76
N TYR A 176 -8.69 17.36 -1.85
CA TYR A 176 -9.48 16.79 -0.76
C TYR A 176 -9.84 17.84 0.31
N VAL A 177 -8.95 18.76 0.61
CA VAL A 177 -9.26 19.91 1.50
C VAL A 177 -10.32 20.79 0.87
N ASP A 178 -10.20 21.16 -0.41
CA ASP A 178 -11.21 21.92 -1.14
C ASP A 178 -12.60 21.25 -1.06
N LEU A 179 -12.63 19.93 -1.22
CA LEU A 179 -13.87 19.15 -1.15
C LEU A 179 -14.51 19.21 0.25
N ILE A 180 -13.71 19.10 1.33
CA ILE A 180 -14.19 19.22 2.71
C ILE A 180 -14.74 20.64 3.00
N LEU A 181 -14.17 21.65 2.36
CA LEU A 181 -14.64 23.04 2.44
C LEU A 181 -15.89 23.31 1.61
N GLY A 182 -16.46 22.28 0.94
CA GLY A 182 -17.68 22.39 0.14
C GLY A 182 -17.46 22.86 -1.30
N HIS A 183 -16.22 22.90 -1.76
CA HIS A 183 -15.91 23.19 -3.17
C HIS A 183 -16.03 21.92 -4.01
N SER A 184 -16.09 22.08 -5.33
CA SER A 184 -16.07 20.98 -6.30
C SER A 184 -14.80 21.06 -7.15
N PRO A 185 -13.66 20.59 -6.63
CA PRO A 185 -12.39 20.74 -7.34
C PRO A 185 -12.35 19.88 -8.61
N SER A 186 -11.83 20.44 -9.68
CA SER A 186 -11.52 19.71 -10.91
C SER A 186 -10.08 19.23 -10.92
N VAL A 187 -9.82 18.09 -11.58
CA VAL A 187 -8.47 17.53 -11.77
C VAL A 187 -8.19 17.27 -13.25
N SER A 188 -6.94 17.52 -13.63
CA SER A 188 -6.41 17.28 -14.99
C SER A 188 -5.10 16.51 -14.85
N PRO A 189 -5.15 15.19 -14.62
CA PRO A 189 -3.94 14.40 -14.47
C PRO A 189 -3.15 14.32 -15.78
N SER A 190 -1.82 14.34 -15.66
CA SER A 190 -0.89 14.12 -16.77
C SER A 190 0.38 13.46 -16.26
N LYS A 191 0.95 12.52 -17.03
CA LYS A 191 2.18 11.83 -16.66
C LYS A 191 3.33 12.83 -16.48
N GLN A 192 3.98 12.82 -15.32
CA GLN A 192 5.04 13.76 -14.95
C GLN A 192 6.43 13.13 -15.00
N VAL A 193 6.56 11.84 -14.70
CA VAL A 193 7.83 11.11 -14.57
C VAL A 193 7.75 9.75 -15.26
N ASN A 194 8.90 9.18 -15.61
CA ASN A 194 8.98 7.86 -16.24
C ASN A 194 9.02 6.75 -15.22
N TYR A 195 9.82 6.90 -14.16
CA TYR A 195 10.00 5.93 -13.10
C TYR A 195 9.95 6.61 -11.74
N ALA A 196 9.31 5.98 -10.78
CA ALA A 196 9.29 6.43 -9.39
C ALA A 196 9.16 5.26 -8.42
N VAL A 197 9.67 5.43 -7.22
CA VAL A 197 9.47 4.49 -6.12
C VAL A 197 9.39 5.24 -4.80
N VAL A 198 8.43 4.85 -3.96
CA VAL A 198 8.49 5.15 -2.53
C VAL A 198 9.04 3.92 -1.82
N ASN A 199 10.16 4.11 -1.13
CA ASN A 199 10.77 3.09 -0.28
C ASN A 199 10.34 3.32 1.16
N TYR A 200 9.99 2.25 1.87
CA TYR A 200 9.60 2.28 3.27
C TYR A 200 10.69 1.63 4.13
N VAL A 201 11.25 2.40 5.04
CA VAL A 201 12.31 1.96 5.94
C VAL A 201 11.71 1.40 7.22
N TYR A 202 12.23 0.26 7.61
CA TYR A 202 11.91 -0.44 8.84
C TYR A 202 13.18 -0.63 9.67
N SER A 203 13.02 -0.91 10.96
CA SER A 203 14.15 -1.15 11.86
C SER A 203 13.92 -2.38 12.74
N LYS A 204 14.99 -2.79 13.41
CA LYS A 204 14.92 -3.70 14.56
C LYS A 204 14.23 -2.98 15.72
N PRO A 205 13.70 -3.71 16.71
CA PRO A 205 13.14 -3.11 17.92
C PRO A 205 14.15 -2.21 18.65
N GLY A 206 13.65 -1.09 19.18
CA GLY A 206 14.47 -0.10 19.92
C GLY A 206 13.69 1.18 20.16
N ILE A 207 14.32 2.17 20.81
CA ILE A 207 13.76 3.50 20.96
C ILE A 207 14.48 4.41 19.96
N LEU A 208 13.74 5.02 19.05
CA LEU A 208 14.27 5.88 18.00
C LEU A 208 14.96 7.11 18.62
N LYS A 209 16.22 7.33 18.26
CA LYS A 209 16.96 8.56 18.59
C LYS A 209 16.93 9.54 17.42
N GLN A 210 17.38 9.10 16.25
CA GLN A 210 17.46 9.94 15.05
C GLN A 210 17.55 9.08 13.78
N VAL A 211 17.29 9.72 12.65
CA VAL A 211 17.52 9.16 11.31
C VAL A 211 18.49 10.09 10.59
N ASP A 212 19.60 9.54 10.09
CA ASP A 212 20.65 10.27 9.40
C ASP A 212 20.66 9.95 7.90
N GLY A 213 21.28 10.85 7.13
CA GLY A 213 21.51 10.70 5.69
C GLY A 213 20.49 11.39 4.80
N LEU A 214 19.24 11.59 5.24
CA LEU A 214 18.12 12.04 4.40
C LEU A 214 18.37 13.42 3.74
N ASP A 215 18.75 14.44 4.52
CA ASP A 215 18.99 15.78 3.98
C ASP A 215 20.16 15.79 3.00
N SER A 216 21.23 15.04 3.29
CA SER A 216 22.37 14.90 2.39
C SER A 216 21.99 14.25 1.06
N LEU A 217 21.16 13.21 1.10
CA LEU A 217 20.67 12.51 -0.09
C LEU A 217 19.73 13.39 -0.92
N LYS A 218 18.86 14.16 -0.26
CA LYS A 218 17.97 15.13 -0.92
C LYS A 218 18.78 16.26 -1.59
N ASN A 219 19.75 16.83 -0.89
CA ASN A 219 20.63 17.88 -1.43
C ASN A 219 21.48 17.40 -2.63
N LYS A 220 21.79 16.11 -2.70
CA LYS A 220 22.49 15.48 -3.83
C LYS A 220 21.54 15.00 -4.94
N SER A 221 20.23 15.25 -4.82
CA SER A 221 19.20 14.79 -5.77
C SER A 221 19.20 13.26 -5.97
N VAL A 222 19.61 12.51 -4.94
CA VAL A 222 19.49 11.05 -4.93
C VAL A 222 18.06 10.65 -4.56
N ILE A 223 17.46 11.38 -3.60
CA ILE A 223 16.04 11.26 -3.26
C ILE A 223 15.34 12.60 -3.51
N ASP A 224 14.07 12.55 -3.89
CA ASP A 224 13.28 13.75 -4.18
C ASP A 224 12.60 14.29 -2.93
N ASP A 225 12.10 13.38 -2.07
CA ASP A 225 11.44 13.74 -0.82
C ASP A 225 11.53 12.60 0.21
N PHE A 226 11.23 12.90 1.49
CA PHE A 226 11.20 11.92 2.56
C PHE A 226 10.13 12.26 3.61
N PHE A 227 9.68 11.24 4.34
CA PHE A 227 8.54 11.33 5.26
C PHE A 227 8.85 10.59 6.55
N TYR A 228 8.60 11.22 7.70
CA TYR A 228 8.70 10.58 9.01
C TYR A 228 7.35 9.96 9.40
N TYR A 229 7.37 8.69 9.80
CA TYR A 229 6.23 7.99 10.42
C TYR A 229 6.44 7.82 11.91
N LYS A 230 7.69 7.87 12.36
CA LYS A 230 8.10 7.84 13.75
C LYS A 230 8.99 9.04 14.07
N THR A 231 8.93 9.52 15.31
CA THR A 231 9.75 10.61 15.79
C THR A 231 10.67 10.15 16.93
N ALA A 232 11.71 10.92 17.22
CA ALA A 232 12.63 10.63 18.31
C ALA A 232 11.89 10.38 19.64
N GLY A 233 12.32 9.39 20.41
CA GLY A 233 11.72 8.94 21.65
C GLY A 233 10.62 7.88 21.48
N MET A 234 10.12 7.62 20.27
CA MET A 234 9.12 6.57 20.04
C MET A 234 9.73 5.18 20.13
N GLN A 235 9.01 4.28 20.80
CA GLN A 235 9.30 2.86 20.78
C GLN A 235 9.01 2.28 19.41
N ILE A 236 9.93 1.52 18.86
CA ILE A 236 9.78 0.74 17.63
C ILE A 236 9.72 -0.73 18.04
N ASP A 237 8.68 -1.38 17.57
CA ASP A 237 8.50 -2.81 17.75
C ASP A 237 9.01 -3.60 16.53
N LYS A 238 8.80 -4.90 16.50
CA LYS A 238 9.17 -5.73 15.36
C LYS A 238 8.39 -5.33 14.11
N ALA A 239 9.10 -5.23 12.98
CA ALA A 239 8.55 -4.84 11.69
C ALA A 239 7.65 -5.96 11.11
N GLU A 240 6.36 -5.92 11.39
CA GLU A 240 5.37 -6.92 10.96
C GLU A 240 4.25 -6.33 10.08
N THR A 241 4.01 -5.03 10.20
CA THR A 241 2.93 -4.33 9.50
C THR A 241 3.40 -3.02 8.87
N SER A 242 2.58 -2.46 7.99
CA SER A 242 2.85 -1.12 7.43
C SER A 242 2.82 0.01 8.49
N GLY A 243 2.29 -0.24 9.69
CA GLY A 243 2.32 0.69 10.83
C GLY A 243 3.70 0.81 11.49
N ASP A 244 4.61 -0.12 11.21
CA ASP A 244 5.94 -0.19 11.83
C ASP A 244 7.02 0.58 11.02
N ARG A 245 6.62 1.26 9.95
CA ARG A 245 7.49 2.13 9.16
C ARG A 245 8.11 3.22 10.03
N VAL A 246 9.42 3.42 9.87
CA VAL A 246 10.14 4.52 10.56
C VAL A 246 10.09 5.77 9.70
N ILE A 247 10.50 5.65 8.44
CA ILE A 247 10.43 6.70 7.42
C ILE A 247 10.03 6.10 6.08
N GLY A 248 9.69 6.98 5.13
CA GLY A 248 9.66 6.67 3.70
C GLY A 248 10.45 7.70 2.93
N TYR A 249 10.95 7.34 1.75
CA TYR A 249 11.58 8.28 0.84
C TYR A 249 11.17 8.00 -0.62
N LEU A 250 11.03 9.08 -1.37
CA LEU A 250 10.63 9.08 -2.78
C LEU A 250 11.87 9.22 -3.65
N VAL A 251 11.96 8.41 -4.69
CA VAL A 251 12.97 8.52 -5.76
C VAL A 251 12.27 8.55 -7.09
N THR A 252 12.68 9.48 -7.96
CA THR A 252 12.32 9.52 -9.39
C THR A 252 13.55 9.34 -10.26
N ALA A 253 13.32 8.83 -11.49
CA ALA A 253 14.39 8.62 -12.47
C ALA A 253 13.83 8.62 -13.89
N ASP A 254 14.72 8.86 -14.87
CA ASP A 254 14.38 8.75 -16.29
C ASP A 254 14.48 7.31 -16.79
N THR A 255 15.30 6.47 -16.14
CA THR A 255 15.50 5.06 -16.50
C THR A 255 15.35 4.15 -15.28
N GLN A 256 15.06 2.88 -15.54
CA GLN A 256 14.95 1.87 -14.48
C GLN A 256 16.30 1.62 -13.79
N ASP A 257 17.41 1.65 -14.53
CA ASP A 257 18.75 1.45 -13.97
C ASP A 257 19.15 2.60 -13.03
N GLU A 258 18.81 3.83 -13.40
CA GLU A 258 19.01 5.00 -12.54
C GLU A 258 18.17 4.90 -11.27
N LEU A 259 16.89 4.51 -11.39
CA LEU A 259 16.02 4.31 -10.23
C LEU A 259 16.62 3.30 -9.25
N LEU A 260 17.09 2.17 -9.78
CA LEU A 260 17.69 1.10 -9.00
C LEU A 260 18.99 1.55 -8.32
N TYR A 261 19.86 2.28 -9.06
CA TYR A 261 21.08 2.84 -8.53
C TYR A 261 20.81 3.82 -7.38
N LYS A 262 19.93 4.81 -7.60
CA LYS A 262 19.56 5.80 -6.58
C LYS A 262 18.98 5.15 -5.33
N THR A 263 18.08 4.16 -5.52
CA THR A 263 17.46 3.43 -4.42
C THR A 263 18.49 2.69 -3.56
N ARG A 264 19.40 1.94 -4.20
CA ARG A 264 20.48 1.22 -3.49
C ARG A 264 21.44 2.16 -2.80
N TYR A 265 21.80 3.24 -3.46
CA TYR A 265 22.67 4.26 -2.88
C TYR A 265 22.01 4.90 -1.64
N ALA A 266 20.72 5.22 -1.71
CA ALA A 266 19.99 5.75 -0.57
C ALA A 266 19.91 4.75 0.59
N ASP A 267 19.56 3.47 0.33
CA ASP A 267 19.50 2.41 1.36
C ASP A 267 20.84 2.26 2.11
N SER A 268 21.98 2.38 1.40
CA SER A 268 23.31 2.26 1.97
C SER A 268 23.79 3.51 2.74
N ASN A 269 23.10 4.65 2.62
CA ASN A 269 23.50 5.92 3.22
C ASN A 269 22.50 6.49 4.21
N ILE A 270 21.39 5.79 4.47
CA ILE A 270 20.41 6.10 5.52
C ILE A 270 20.75 5.23 6.72
N CYS A 271 20.74 5.81 7.92
CA CYS A 271 20.90 5.10 9.19
C CYS A 271 19.76 5.47 10.13
N VAL A 272 19.26 4.49 10.89
CA VAL A 272 18.26 4.66 11.94
C VAL A 272 18.91 4.34 13.28
N PHE A 273 19.22 5.36 14.07
CA PHE A 273 19.91 5.18 15.34
C PHE A 273 18.94 5.05 16.51
N ASP A 274 19.23 4.09 17.38
CA ASP A 274 18.57 3.96 18.68
C ASP A 274 19.20 4.87 19.74
N MET A 275 18.62 4.90 20.94
CA MET A 275 19.14 5.72 22.06
C MET A 275 20.54 5.33 22.51
N ASN A 276 21.03 4.12 22.19
CA ASN A 276 22.38 3.66 22.48
C ASN A 276 23.39 4.03 21.37
N GLY A 277 22.91 4.60 20.26
CA GLY A 277 23.73 4.98 19.11
C GLY A 277 24.02 3.84 18.13
N PHE A 278 23.32 2.72 18.23
CA PHE A 278 23.42 1.63 17.27
C PHE A 278 22.52 1.91 16.07
N ASP A 279 23.02 1.61 14.87
CA ASP A 279 22.17 1.57 13.69
C ASP A 279 21.30 0.31 13.73
N ILE A 280 20.01 0.53 13.83
CA ILE A 280 18.99 -0.52 13.90
C ILE A 280 18.19 -0.66 12.58
N MET A 281 18.56 0.07 11.51
CA MET A 281 17.89 -0.03 10.22
C MET A 281 17.94 -1.47 9.67
N LEU A 282 16.86 -1.88 9.02
CA LEU A 282 16.82 -3.11 8.24
C LEU A 282 17.20 -2.79 6.80
N HIS A 283 18.50 -2.89 6.48
CA HIS A 283 19.02 -2.68 5.14
C HIS A 283 18.68 -3.84 4.18
N GLY A 284 18.71 -3.55 2.87
CA GLY A 284 18.58 -4.56 1.84
C GLY A 284 17.18 -5.18 1.75
N LEU A 285 16.14 -4.49 2.20
CA LEU A 285 14.75 -4.92 2.00
C LEU A 285 14.25 -4.64 0.58
N VAL A 286 15.01 -3.85 -0.19
CA VAL A 286 14.69 -3.35 -1.53
C VAL A 286 15.61 -3.92 -2.60
#